data_76ed69343b511bcc5bd370c2ebe8fd94
#
_entry.id   76ed69343b511bcc5bd370c2ebe8fd94
#
_cell.length_a   1.000
_cell.length_b   1.000
_cell.length_c   1.000
_cell.angle_alpha   90.00
_cell.angle_beta   90.00
_cell.angle_gamma   90.00
#
_symmetry.space_group_name_H-M   'P 1'
#
loop_
_entity.id
_entity.type
_entity.pdbx_description
1 polymer ?
#
loop_
_entity_poly.entity_id
_entity_poly.type
_entity_poly.pdbx_seq_one_letter_code
_entity_poly.pdbx_strand_id
1 'polypeptide(L)'
;MNIRHLGLVALLFSIGCTSVSYTHPEVATIRSYRTIAVLPVEMVFTGKAPAGWTAEQVLDVEEAESLAFQTSFHGRLLERAGRGRLDADVQPVDETNRRLVEVGVGVRESWSLPAEELAEILGVDAVARTRVEKTRYMSDLASFGIEAGTYVLYEIFDDDHDDHVVEFPWLFGLTKTHDISADGALVSGYDGTILWQVEVYRSINWTRSANEVIEGITRKLARKFPYRS
;
A
#
# COMPACT_ATOMS: atom_id res chain seq x y z
N MET A 1 -30.53 -9.58 53.37
CA MET A 1 -30.76 -10.08 52.00
C MET A 1 -29.79 -9.38 51.07
N ASN A 2 -28.66 -10.06 50.75
CA ASN A 2 -27.50 -9.46 50.08
C ASN A 2 -27.62 -9.61 48.58
N ILE A 3 -27.70 -8.52 47.85
CA ILE A 3 -27.63 -8.48 46.37
C ILE A 3 -26.17 -8.31 46.00
N ARG A 4 -25.59 -9.38 45.45
CA ARG A 4 -24.23 -9.43 44.87
C ARG A 4 -24.27 -8.75 43.50
N HIS A 5 -23.53 -7.65 43.40
CA HIS A 5 -23.27 -6.99 42.13
C HIS A 5 -22.34 -7.85 41.27
N LEU A 6 -22.87 -8.44 40.22
CA LEU A 6 -22.12 -9.17 39.19
C LEU A 6 -21.59 -8.13 38.20
N GLY A 7 -20.33 -7.73 38.37
CA GLY A 7 -19.65 -6.85 37.42
C GLY A 7 -19.34 -7.59 36.15
N LEU A 8 -20.03 -7.29 35.08
CA LEU A 8 -19.75 -7.77 33.72
C LEU A 8 -18.56 -6.97 33.18
N VAL A 9 -17.36 -7.57 33.23
CA VAL A 9 -16.18 -7.01 32.57
C VAL A 9 -16.30 -7.33 31.08
N ALA A 10 -16.74 -6.35 30.30
CA ALA A 10 -16.69 -6.41 28.85
C ALA A 10 -15.24 -6.21 28.40
N LEU A 11 -14.56 -7.30 28.07
CA LEU A 11 -13.26 -7.28 27.40
C LEU A 11 -13.50 -6.80 25.96
N LEU A 12 -13.29 -5.53 25.71
CA LEU A 12 -13.19 -4.95 24.37
C LEU A 12 -11.88 -5.44 23.73
N PHE A 13 -11.95 -6.51 22.96
CA PHE A 13 -10.89 -6.87 22.03
C PHE A 13 -10.84 -5.81 20.92
N SER A 14 -10.06 -4.78 21.13
CA SER A 14 -9.65 -3.88 20.05
C SER A 14 -8.73 -4.68 19.13
N ILE A 15 -9.27 -5.14 18.00
CA ILE A 15 -8.49 -5.64 16.88
C ILE A 15 -7.75 -4.43 16.28
N GLY A 16 -6.65 -4.07 16.91
CA GLY A 16 -5.76 -3.02 16.44
C GLY A 16 -4.99 -3.51 15.23
N CYS A 17 -5.06 -2.79 14.12
CA CYS A 17 -4.07 -2.93 13.05
C CYS A 17 -2.69 -2.65 13.67
N THR A 18 -1.91 -3.69 13.93
CA THR A 18 -0.55 -3.57 14.42
C THR A 18 0.32 -3.04 13.29
N SER A 19 0.93 -1.90 13.48
CA SER A 19 1.99 -1.40 12.60
C SER A 19 3.24 -1.23 13.44
N VAL A 20 4.29 -1.94 13.07
CA VAL A 20 5.63 -1.75 13.64
C VAL A 20 6.29 -0.59 12.90
N SER A 21 6.94 0.32 13.61
CA SER A 21 7.70 1.41 12.98
C SER A 21 9.03 1.59 13.70
N TYR A 22 10.08 1.77 12.91
CA TYR A 22 11.40 2.12 13.37
C TYR A 22 11.76 3.52 12.87
N THR A 23 12.41 4.31 13.69
CA THR A 23 13.01 5.59 13.28
C THR A 23 14.40 5.65 13.89
N HIS A 24 15.39 6.02 13.07
CA HIS A 24 16.76 6.13 13.52
C HIS A 24 16.85 7.05 14.75
N PRO A 25 17.61 6.69 15.78
CA PRO A 25 17.65 7.45 17.04
C PRO A 25 18.13 8.89 16.87
N GLU A 26 18.95 9.16 15.87
CA GLU A 26 19.40 10.51 15.53
C GLU A 26 18.40 11.22 14.60
N VAL A 27 17.27 11.64 15.13
CA VAL A 27 16.26 12.41 14.38
C VAL A 27 16.85 13.67 13.72
N ALA A 28 17.90 14.25 14.31
CA ALA A 28 18.63 15.37 13.73
C ALA A 28 19.31 15.01 12.39
N THR A 29 19.80 13.77 12.25
CA THR A 29 20.40 13.26 11.01
C THR A 29 19.35 13.16 9.90
N ILE A 30 18.16 12.66 10.21
CA ILE A 30 17.08 12.55 9.23
C ILE A 30 16.70 13.94 8.68
N ARG A 31 16.70 14.96 9.50
CA ARG A 31 16.38 16.35 9.09
C ARG A 31 17.44 16.99 8.20
N SER A 32 18.63 16.43 8.09
CA SER A 32 19.67 16.89 7.17
C SER A 32 19.41 16.49 5.72
N TYR A 33 18.61 15.46 5.50
CA TYR A 33 18.22 14.99 4.17
C TYR A 33 17.07 15.87 3.65
N ARG A 34 17.38 16.71 2.67
CA ARG A 34 16.44 17.73 2.16
C ARG A 34 15.65 17.29 0.95
N THR A 35 16.25 16.44 0.13
CA THR A 35 15.65 15.96 -1.11
C THR A 35 15.41 14.46 -1.05
N ILE A 36 14.19 14.06 -1.37
CA ILE A 36 13.75 12.67 -1.30
C ILE A 36 13.11 12.27 -2.62
N ALA A 37 13.47 11.10 -3.16
CA ALA A 37 12.72 10.49 -4.25
C ALA A 37 11.85 9.33 -3.72
N VAL A 38 10.62 9.23 -4.22
CA VAL A 38 9.78 8.04 -4.03
C VAL A 38 10.02 7.11 -5.21
N LEU A 39 10.55 5.93 -4.96
CA LEU A 39 10.83 4.94 -6.00
C LEU A 39 9.57 4.19 -6.45
N PRO A 40 9.57 3.61 -7.68
CA PRO A 40 8.58 2.60 -8.05
C PRO A 40 8.49 1.52 -7.00
N VAL A 41 7.27 1.11 -6.65
CA VAL A 41 7.03 0.20 -5.54
C VAL A 41 7.32 -1.25 -5.95
N GLU A 42 8.12 -1.97 -5.16
CA GLU A 42 8.34 -3.39 -5.37
C GLU A 42 7.05 -4.17 -5.12
N MET A 43 6.50 -4.77 -6.17
CA MET A 43 5.28 -5.59 -6.08
C MET A 43 5.65 -7.06 -6.01
N VAL A 44 5.18 -7.75 -4.98
CA VAL A 44 5.42 -9.19 -4.78
C VAL A 44 4.09 -9.92 -4.66
N PHE A 45 3.83 -10.83 -5.58
CA PHE A 45 2.66 -11.68 -5.54
C PHE A 45 3.05 -13.09 -5.12
N THR A 46 2.50 -13.57 -4.03
CA THR A 46 2.80 -14.90 -3.48
C THR A 46 1.70 -15.94 -3.76
N GLY A 47 0.61 -15.50 -4.41
CA GLY A 47 -0.53 -16.35 -4.74
C GLY A 47 -0.47 -16.97 -6.14
N LYS A 48 -1.53 -17.68 -6.51
CA LYS A 48 -1.69 -18.20 -7.87
C LYS A 48 -2.20 -17.10 -8.79
N ALA A 49 -1.60 -16.97 -9.96
CA ALA A 49 -2.12 -16.10 -11.01
C ALA A 49 -3.56 -16.50 -11.39
N PRO A 50 -4.40 -15.53 -11.78
CA PRO A 50 -5.74 -15.83 -12.28
C PRO A 50 -5.70 -16.80 -13.48
N ALA A 51 -6.71 -17.67 -13.57
CA ALA A 51 -6.79 -18.62 -14.65
C ALA A 51 -6.82 -17.90 -16.01
N GLY A 52 -5.99 -18.34 -16.94
CA GLY A 52 -5.90 -17.75 -18.29
C GLY A 52 -4.95 -16.57 -18.45
N TRP A 53 -4.30 -16.11 -17.38
CA TRP A 53 -3.29 -15.05 -17.47
C TRP A 53 -1.93 -15.62 -17.91
N THR A 54 -1.28 -14.89 -18.82
CA THR A 54 0.12 -15.14 -19.19
C THR A 54 1.06 -14.51 -18.15
N ALA A 55 2.31 -15.00 -18.12
CA ALA A 55 3.33 -14.39 -17.27
C ALA A 55 3.57 -12.91 -17.61
N GLU A 56 3.48 -12.54 -18.89
CA GLU A 56 3.61 -11.16 -19.36
C GLU A 56 2.50 -10.26 -18.80
N GLN A 57 1.25 -10.70 -18.88
CA GLN A 57 0.12 -9.94 -18.29
C GLN A 57 0.26 -9.75 -16.78
N VAL A 58 0.83 -10.72 -16.08
CA VAL A 58 1.14 -10.61 -14.66
C VAL A 58 2.17 -9.50 -14.44
N LEU A 59 3.24 -9.49 -15.24
CA LEU A 59 4.30 -8.49 -15.14
C LEU A 59 3.79 -7.08 -15.43
N ASP A 60 2.96 -6.92 -16.47
CA ASP A 60 2.36 -5.63 -16.83
C ASP A 60 1.50 -5.06 -15.69
N VAL A 61 0.70 -5.92 -15.03
CA VAL A 61 -0.13 -5.50 -13.91
C VAL A 61 0.71 -5.11 -12.71
N GLU A 62 1.76 -5.87 -12.40
CA GLU A 62 2.68 -5.52 -11.31
C GLU A 62 3.35 -4.16 -11.54
N GLU A 63 3.80 -3.86 -12.76
CA GLU A 63 4.41 -2.57 -13.08
C GLU A 63 3.39 -1.43 -13.02
N ALA A 64 2.19 -1.63 -13.56
CA ALA A 64 1.13 -0.62 -13.48
C ALA A 64 0.76 -0.31 -12.03
N GLU A 65 0.61 -1.33 -11.18
CA GLU A 65 0.34 -1.14 -9.76
C GLU A 65 1.51 -0.50 -9.03
N SER A 66 2.75 -0.86 -9.35
CA SER A 66 3.96 -0.25 -8.82
C SER A 66 3.95 1.28 -8.99
N LEU A 67 3.70 1.73 -10.23
CA LEU A 67 3.63 3.15 -10.57
C LEU A 67 2.42 3.86 -9.93
N ALA A 68 1.28 3.17 -9.82
CA ALA A 68 0.10 3.71 -9.14
C ALA A 68 0.35 3.93 -7.64
N PHE A 69 1.01 2.98 -6.97
CA PHE A 69 1.43 3.13 -5.57
C PHE A 69 2.45 4.25 -5.40
N GLN A 70 3.47 4.34 -6.28
CA GLN A 70 4.46 5.41 -6.27
C GLN A 70 3.77 6.79 -6.34
N THR A 71 2.89 6.98 -7.33
CA THR A 71 2.18 8.23 -7.55
C THR A 71 1.29 8.59 -6.36
N SER A 72 0.55 7.62 -5.82
CA SER A 72 -0.31 7.83 -4.65
C SER A 72 0.51 8.17 -3.40
N PHE A 73 1.64 7.49 -3.16
CA PHE A 73 2.47 7.77 -1.99
C PHE A 73 3.13 9.14 -2.09
N HIS A 74 3.69 9.49 -3.25
CA HIS A 74 4.21 10.81 -3.54
C HIS A 74 3.15 11.90 -3.27
N GLY A 75 1.94 11.76 -3.82
CA GLY A 75 0.85 12.71 -3.58
C GLY A 75 0.53 12.90 -2.10
N ARG A 76 0.55 11.82 -1.31
CA ARG A 76 0.35 11.90 0.15
C ARG A 76 1.50 12.60 0.88
N LEU A 77 2.73 12.48 0.41
CA LEU A 77 3.86 13.23 0.96
C LEU A 77 3.75 14.72 0.62
N LEU A 78 3.36 15.08 -0.61
CA LEU A 78 3.09 16.47 -0.99
C LEU A 78 1.97 17.10 -0.18
N GLU A 79 0.88 16.38 0.11
CA GLU A 79 -0.17 16.86 1.01
C GLU A 79 0.36 17.18 2.41
N ARG A 80 1.33 16.42 2.90
CA ARG A 80 1.98 16.69 4.19
C ARG A 80 2.90 17.89 4.13
N ALA A 81 3.68 18.02 3.05
CA ALA A 81 4.55 19.19 2.82
C ALA A 81 3.71 20.47 2.76
N GLY A 82 2.62 20.48 2.01
CA GLY A 82 1.69 21.60 1.92
C GLY A 82 1.02 22.01 3.24
N ARG A 83 0.98 21.07 4.21
CA ARG A 83 0.49 21.33 5.57
C ARG A 83 1.60 21.67 6.58
N GLY A 84 2.83 21.86 6.13
CA GLY A 84 4.01 22.09 6.98
C GLY A 84 4.34 20.90 7.89
N ARG A 85 4.05 19.68 7.46
CA ARG A 85 4.31 18.45 8.22
C ARG A 85 5.39 17.57 7.61
N LEU A 86 6.09 18.09 6.62
CA LEU A 86 7.21 17.47 5.94
C LEU A 86 8.19 18.56 5.57
N ASP A 87 9.38 18.54 6.14
CA ASP A 87 10.45 19.55 5.91
C ASP A 87 11.44 19.10 4.83
N ALA A 88 11.02 18.20 3.93
CA ALA A 88 11.84 17.75 2.82
C ALA A 88 11.14 17.99 1.50
N ASP A 89 11.93 18.30 0.49
CA ASP A 89 11.47 18.41 -0.89
C ASP A 89 11.33 17.02 -1.48
N VAL A 90 10.15 16.72 -2.00
CA VAL A 90 9.88 15.43 -2.65
C VAL A 90 10.02 15.60 -4.15
N GLN A 91 11.00 14.90 -4.74
CA GLN A 91 11.22 14.93 -6.18
C GLN A 91 9.97 14.48 -6.93
N PRO A 92 9.55 15.19 -8.01
CA PRO A 92 8.41 14.80 -8.83
C PRO A 92 8.56 13.37 -9.38
N VAL A 93 7.47 12.61 -9.43
CA VAL A 93 7.46 11.23 -9.93
C VAL A 93 7.98 11.16 -11.37
N ASP A 94 7.56 12.10 -12.21
CA ASP A 94 7.98 12.15 -13.61
C ASP A 94 9.50 12.34 -13.74
N GLU A 95 10.08 13.19 -12.90
CA GLU A 95 11.52 13.43 -12.85
C GLU A 95 12.26 12.16 -12.37
N THR A 96 11.77 11.52 -11.31
CA THR A 96 12.32 10.27 -10.79
C THR A 96 12.34 9.19 -11.89
N ASN A 97 11.19 8.96 -12.52
CA ASN A 97 11.07 7.90 -13.52
C ASN A 97 11.83 8.22 -14.80
N ARG A 98 11.86 9.48 -15.23
CA ARG A 98 12.65 9.93 -16.37
C ARG A 98 14.15 9.67 -16.17
N ARG A 99 14.69 10.03 -14.99
CA ARG A 99 16.12 9.80 -14.68
C ARG A 99 16.49 8.33 -14.65
N LEU A 100 15.64 7.47 -14.12
CA LEU A 100 15.85 6.03 -14.17
C LEU A 100 15.91 5.52 -15.62
N VAL A 101 14.98 5.91 -16.46
CA VAL A 101 14.93 5.52 -17.88
C VAL A 101 16.14 6.04 -18.65
N GLU A 102 16.61 7.25 -18.39
CA GLU A 102 17.78 7.86 -19.06
C GLU A 102 19.07 7.04 -18.85
N VAL A 103 19.19 6.33 -17.74
CA VAL A 103 20.31 5.43 -17.46
C VAL A 103 20.01 3.96 -17.77
N GLY A 104 18.83 3.67 -18.36
CA GLY A 104 18.42 2.33 -18.75
C GLY A 104 17.89 1.48 -17.60
N VAL A 105 17.52 2.08 -16.48
CA VAL A 105 16.93 1.39 -15.30
C VAL A 105 15.43 1.33 -15.44
N GLY A 106 14.88 0.14 -15.62
CA GLY A 106 13.43 -0.11 -15.64
C GLY A 106 12.83 -0.16 -14.23
N VAL A 107 11.50 -0.22 -14.18
CA VAL A 107 10.75 -0.28 -12.90
C VAL A 107 11.25 -1.41 -12.00
N ARG A 108 11.35 -2.63 -12.54
CA ARG A 108 11.79 -3.82 -11.79
C ARG A 108 13.26 -3.79 -11.41
N GLU A 109 14.11 -3.26 -12.29
CA GLU A 109 15.54 -3.14 -12.03
C GLU A 109 15.77 -2.18 -10.84
N SER A 110 15.00 -1.10 -10.74
CA SER A 110 15.09 -0.15 -9.62
C SER A 110 14.85 -0.79 -8.24
N TRP A 111 14.14 -1.93 -8.18
CA TRP A 111 13.89 -2.61 -6.92
C TRP A 111 15.12 -3.28 -6.31
N SER A 112 16.05 -3.70 -7.16
CA SER A 112 17.25 -4.45 -6.77
C SER A 112 18.51 -3.59 -6.61
N LEU A 113 18.52 -2.37 -7.17
CA LEU A 113 19.66 -1.48 -7.06
C LEU A 113 19.87 -0.97 -5.62
N PRO A 114 21.14 -0.76 -5.19
CA PRO A 114 21.45 -0.11 -3.92
C PRO A 114 20.83 1.28 -3.81
N ALA A 115 20.50 1.69 -2.58
CA ALA A 115 19.89 3.00 -2.36
C ALA A 115 20.85 4.16 -2.71
N GLU A 116 22.15 3.94 -2.48
CA GLU A 116 23.22 4.90 -2.77
C GLU A 116 23.33 5.14 -4.27
N GLU A 117 23.29 4.10 -5.07
CA GLU A 117 23.34 4.19 -6.54
C GLU A 117 22.09 4.88 -7.08
N LEU A 118 20.90 4.53 -6.57
CA LEU A 118 19.66 5.19 -6.96
C LEU A 118 19.62 6.65 -6.56
N ALA A 119 20.12 7.00 -5.37
CA ALA A 119 20.20 8.38 -4.93
C ALA A 119 21.15 9.21 -5.78
N GLU A 120 22.30 8.65 -6.23
CA GLU A 120 23.22 9.28 -7.14
C GLU A 120 22.58 9.52 -8.51
N ILE A 121 21.93 8.51 -9.12
CA ILE A 121 21.19 8.63 -10.38
C ILE A 121 20.11 9.71 -10.29
N LEU A 122 19.37 9.73 -9.21
CA LEU A 122 18.25 10.65 -9.01
C LEU A 122 18.67 12.03 -8.52
N GLY A 123 19.90 12.21 -8.03
CA GLY A 123 20.40 13.46 -7.47
C GLY A 123 19.64 13.85 -6.19
N VAL A 124 19.37 12.91 -5.31
CA VAL A 124 18.63 13.10 -4.05
C VAL A 124 19.43 12.64 -2.84
N ASP A 125 19.08 13.13 -1.65
CA ASP A 125 19.79 12.78 -0.41
C ASP A 125 19.33 11.41 0.14
N ALA A 126 18.08 11.04 -0.11
CA ALA A 126 17.52 9.77 0.35
C ALA A 126 16.44 9.25 -0.61
N VAL A 127 16.21 7.95 -0.57
CA VAL A 127 15.18 7.29 -1.37
C VAL A 127 14.13 6.63 -0.47
N ALA A 128 12.86 6.87 -0.79
CA ALA A 128 11.75 6.18 -0.15
C ALA A 128 11.44 4.91 -0.95
N ARG A 129 11.75 3.76 -0.38
CA ARG A 129 11.48 2.44 -0.93
C ARG A 129 10.22 1.87 -0.29
N THR A 130 9.41 1.24 -1.09
CA THR A 130 8.23 0.53 -0.60
C THR A 130 8.16 -0.83 -1.28
N ARG A 131 7.87 -1.86 -0.48
CA ARG A 131 7.58 -3.22 -0.95
C ARG A 131 6.15 -3.55 -0.55
N VAL A 132 5.36 -4.01 -1.51
CA VAL A 132 3.98 -4.45 -1.27
C VAL A 132 3.87 -5.91 -1.61
N GLU A 133 3.48 -6.71 -0.62
CA GLU A 133 3.25 -8.14 -0.79
C GLU A 133 1.74 -8.43 -0.77
N LYS A 134 1.28 -9.15 -1.80
CA LYS A 134 -0.10 -9.61 -1.94
C LYS A 134 -0.13 -11.12 -1.93
N THR A 135 -0.96 -11.70 -1.07
CA THR A 135 -1.08 -13.18 -0.94
C THR A 135 -2.02 -13.80 -1.96
N ARG A 136 -2.80 -13.01 -2.69
CA ARG A 136 -3.70 -13.48 -3.75
C ARG A 136 -3.77 -12.52 -4.91
N TYR A 137 -3.72 -13.08 -6.13
CA TYR A 137 -4.18 -12.41 -7.33
C TYR A 137 -5.70 -12.45 -7.37
N MET A 138 -6.34 -11.32 -7.18
CA MET A 138 -7.61 -11.07 -7.82
C MET A 138 -7.41 -9.81 -8.66
N SER A 139 -7.39 -10.00 -9.96
CA SER A 139 -7.48 -8.88 -10.87
C SER A 139 -8.79 -8.14 -10.63
N ASP A 140 -8.82 -6.84 -10.89
CA ASP A 140 -10.08 -6.09 -10.97
C ASP A 140 -11.07 -6.81 -11.90
N LEU A 141 -10.58 -7.54 -12.90
CA LEU A 141 -11.38 -8.33 -13.83
C LEU A 141 -12.02 -9.57 -13.18
N ALA A 142 -11.31 -10.26 -12.27
CA ALA A 142 -11.88 -11.40 -11.54
C ALA A 142 -12.82 -10.92 -10.43
N SER A 143 -12.50 -9.81 -9.80
CA SER A 143 -13.40 -9.11 -8.87
C SER A 143 -14.65 -8.63 -9.58
N PHE A 144 -14.52 -8.06 -10.77
CA PHE A 144 -15.62 -7.65 -11.64
C PHE A 144 -16.46 -8.85 -12.10
N GLY A 145 -15.84 -9.99 -12.42
CA GLY A 145 -16.55 -11.22 -12.79
C GLY A 145 -17.38 -11.81 -11.65
N ILE A 146 -16.87 -11.73 -10.40
CA ILE A 146 -17.61 -12.15 -9.21
C ILE A 146 -18.72 -11.14 -8.90
N GLU A 147 -18.46 -9.85 -9.02
CA GLU A 147 -19.43 -8.79 -8.82
C GLU A 147 -20.56 -8.86 -9.86
N ALA A 148 -20.21 -9.04 -11.14
CA ALA A 148 -21.19 -9.25 -12.20
C ALA A 148 -21.98 -10.56 -12.03
N GLY A 149 -21.31 -11.64 -11.60
CA GLY A 149 -21.96 -12.92 -11.30
C GLY A 149 -22.91 -12.83 -10.12
N THR A 150 -22.56 -12.07 -9.10
CA THR A 150 -23.42 -11.80 -7.93
C THR A 150 -24.63 -10.95 -8.33
N TYR A 151 -24.42 -9.95 -9.19
CA TYR A 151 -25.49 -9.09 -9.70
C TYR A 151 -26.49 -9.89 -10.58
N VAL A 152 -25.97 -10.77 -11.45
CA VAL A 152 -26.81 -11.66 -12.27
C VAL A 152 -27.61 -12.64 -11.42
N LEU A 153 -27.00 -13.18 -10.35
CA LEU A 153 -27.74 -14.05 -9.41
C LEU A 153 -28.81 -13.24 -8.65
N TYR A 154 -28.52 -12.00 -8.31
CA TYR A 154 -29.49 -11.11 -7.67
C TYR A 154 -30.71 -10.86 -8.59
N GLU A 155 -30.47 -10.55 -9.87
CA GLU A 155 -31.50 -10.28 -10.86
C GLU A 155 -32.35 -11.53 -11.22
N ILE A 156 -31.76 -12.73 -11.14
CA ILE A 156 -32.46 -14.00 -11.42
C ILE A 156 -33.37 -14.43 -10.25
N PHE A 157 -33.03 -14.02 -9.01
CA PHE A 157 -33.81 -14.41 -7.82
C PHE A 157 -34.76 -13.34 -7.31
N ASP A 158 -34.76 -12.15 -7.92
CA ASP A 158 -35.58 -10.98 -7.48
C ASP A 158 -36.87 -10.82 -8.29
N ASP A 159 -37.36 -11.88 -8.95
CA ASP A 159 -38.58 -11.83 -9.81
C ASP A 159 -39.91 -11.97 -9.00
N ASP A 160 -39.85 -11.89 -7.65
CA ASP A 160 -41.04 -11.83 -6.81
C ASP A 160 -40.98 -10.68 -5.78
N HIS A 161 -41.81 -9.72 -6.01
CA HIS A 161 -42.07 -8.51 -5.25
C HIS A 161 -42.29 -8.76 -3.76
N ASP A 162 -41.21 -8.70 -2.96
CA ASP A 162 -41.31 -8.31 -1.55
C ASP A 162 -39.94 -7.75 -1.07
N ASP A 163 -39.98 -6.57 -0.43
CA ASP A 163 -38.87 -5.74 0.04
C ASP A 163 -37.93 -6.42 1.10
N HIS A 164 -37.60 -7.67 0.90
CA HIS A 164 -36.63 -8.36 1.75
C HIS A 164 -35.29 -8.45 1.02
N VAL A 165 -34.38 -7.51 1.35
CA VAL A 165 -32.95 -7.64 1.06
C VAL A 165 -32.48 -8.94 1.68
N VAL A 166 -32.35 -9.99 0.86
CA VAL A 166 -31.79 -11.26 1.29
C VAL A 166 -30.30 -11.07 1.45
N GLU A 167 -29.87 -10.65 2.64
CA GLU A 167 -28.46 -10.72 3.01
C GLU A 167 -28.05 -12.21 3.05
N PHE A 168 -27.14 -12.60 2.18
CA PHE A 168 -26.48 -13.92 2.24
C PHE A 168 -25.21 -13.81 3.13
N PRO A 169 -25.31 -13.96 4.45
CA PRO A 169 -24.17 -13.77 5.37
C PRO A 169 -22.98 -14.69 5.07
N TRP A 170 -23.24 -15.84 4.46
CA TRP A 170 -22.22 -16.82 4.10
C TRP A 170 -21.38 -16.40 2.87
N LEU A 171 -21.93 -15.55 1.99
CA LEU A 171 -21.19 -14.96 0.89
C LEU A 171 -20.14 -13.96 1.39
N PHE A 172 -20.39 -13.25 2.48
CA PHE A 172 -19.44 -12.30 3.08
C PHE A 172 -18.18 -12.98 3.63
N GLY A 173 -18.25 -14.24 4.00
CA GLY A 173 -17.08 -15.03 4.41
C GLY A 173 -16.16 -15.44 3.25
N LEU A 174 -16.68 -15.50 2.02
CA LEU A 174 -15.93 -15.82 0.80
C LEU A 174 -15.23 -14.58 0.19
N THR A 175 -15.59 -13.39 0.66
CA THR A 175 -15.15 -12.09 0.12
C THR A 175 -13.85 -11.58 0.70
N LYS A 176 -13.20 -12.32 1.59
CA LYS A 176 -11.86 -12.02 2.08
C LYS A 176 -10.85 -12.37 1.00
N THR A 177 -10.57 -11.42 0.13
CA THR A 177 -9.85 -11.68 -1.12
C THR A 177 -8.36 -11.51 -1.03
N HIS A 178 -7.85 -10.64 -0.14
CA HIS A 178 -6.43 -10.30 -0.10
C HIS A 178 -5.97 -9.98 1.32
N ASP A 179 -4.83 -10.52 1.68
CA ASP A 179 -4.00 -9.94 2.73
C ASP A 179 -2.89 -9.16 2.01
N ILE A 180 -2.75 -7.88 2.34
CA ILE A 180 -1.70 -7.01 1.80
C ILE A 180 -0.85 -6.53 2.96
N SER A 181 0.46 -6.76 2.86
CA SER A 181 1.45 -6.07 3.66
C SER A 181 2.19 -5.05 2.81
N ALA A 182 2.56 -3.93 3.41
CA ALA A 182 3.37 -2.91 2.78
C ALA A 182 4.48 -2.50 3.74
N ASP A 183 5.72 -2.67 3.30
CA ASP A 183 6.92 -2.26 4.00
C ASP A 183 7.44 -0.99 3.35
N GLY A 184 7.43 0.12 4.10
CA GLY A 184 8.00 1.38 3.67
C GLY A 184 9.31 1.64 4.40
N ALA A 185 10.34 2.08 3.68
CA ALA A 185 11.61 2.49 4.24
C ALA A 185 12.08 3.81 3.61
N LEU A 186 12.72 4.67 4.40
CA LEU A 186 13.54 5.77 3.94
C LEU A 186 15.00 5.37 4.13
N VAL A 187 15.76 5.39 3.06
CA VAL A 187 17.16 4.93 3.05
C VAL A 187 18.06 6.08 2.61
N SER A 188 19.14 6.27 3.35
CA SER A 188 20.19 7.26 3.05
C SER A 188 20.84 6.96 1.71
N GLY A 189 20.99 7.99 0.87
CA GLY A 189 21.73 7.91 -0.38
C GLY A 189 23.25 7.96 -0.20
N TYR A 190 23.75 8.24 1.01
CA TYR A 190 25.18 8.36 1.25
C TYR A 190 25.84 7.03 1.67
N ASP A 191 25.13 6.22 2.45
CA ASP A 191 25.67 5.04 3.08
C ASP A 191 24.69 3.86 3.21
N GLY A 192 23.50 3.97 2.60
CA GLY A 192 22.47 2.93 2.66
C GLY A 192 21.83 2.72 4.04
N THR A 193 22.09 3.61 5.00
CA THR A 193 21.50 3.50 6.34
C THR A 193 19.98 3.63 6.27
N ILE A 194 19.26 2.74 6.95
CA ILE A 194 17.81 2.84 7.10
C ILE A 194 17.49 3.94 8.12
N LEU A 195 16.99 5.06 7.63
CA LEU A 195 16.58 6.23 8.42
C LEU A 195 15.22 6.02 9.09
N TRP A 196 14.33 5.32 8.39
CA TRP A 196 13.00 5.01 8.85
C TRP A 196 12.49 3.75 8.17
N GLN A 197 11.68 2.99 8.89
CA GLN A 197 11.00 1.82 8.37
C GLN A 197 9.64 1.68 9.04
N VAL A 198 8.66 1.22 8.28
CA VAL A 198 7.30 0.92 8.77
C VAL A 198 6.71 -0.25 8.03
N GLU A 199 6.07 -1.12 8.77
CA GLU A 199 5.24 -2.19 8.23
C GLU A 199 3.76 -1.81 8.42
N VAL A 200 2.97 -1.99 7.37
CA VAL A 200 1.52 -1.76 7.36
C VAL A 200 0.84 -3.02 6.85
N TYR A 201 0.12 -3.67 7.73
CA TYR A 201 -0.70 -4.82 7.36
C TYR A 201 -2.16 -4.42 7.16
N ARG A 202 -2.81 -5.00 6.15
CA ARG A 202 -4.23 -4.80 5.88
C ARG A 202 -4.87 -6.03 5.26
N SER A 203 -5.95 -6.50 5.88
CA SER A 203 -6.88 -7.44 5.26
C SER A 203 -7.95 -6.67 4.50
N ILE A 204 -8.19 -7.02 3.24
CA ILE A 204 -9.03 -6.26 2.32
C ILE A 204 -10.20 -7.12 1.86
N ASN A 205 -11.39 -6.51 1.83
CA ASN A 205 -12.58 -7.08 1.22
C ASN A 205 -12.64 -6.69 -0.26
N TRP A 206 -13.20 -7.53 -1.09
CA TRP A 206 -13.40 -7.34 -2.52
C TRP A 206 -14.23 -6.09 -2.89
N THR A 207 -15.05 -5.57 -1.97
CA THR A 207 -15.88 -4.37 -2.17
C THR A 207 -15.09 -3.07 -2.36
N ARG A 208 -13.76 -3.13 -2.24
CA ARG A 208 -12.90 -1.94 -2.42
C ARG A 208 -12.16 -2.03 -3.73
N SER A 209 -12.22 -0.95 -4.50
CA SER A 209 -11.42 -0.80 -5.70
C SER A 209 -9.90 -0.83 -5.38
N ALA A 210 -9.08 -1.23 -6.35
CA ALA A 210 -7.62 -1.20 -6.21
C ALA A 210 -7.14 0.18 -5.77
N ASN A 211 -7.70 1.24 -6.33
CA ASN A 211 -7.37 2.63 -5.98
C ASN A 211 -7.65 2.95 -4.50
N GLU A 212 -8.78 2.54 -3.94
CA GLU A 212 -9.09 2.76 -2.51
C GLU A 212 -8.11 2.03 -1.59
N VAL A 213 -7.64 0.88 -2.02
CA VAL A 213 -6.64 0.09 -1.30
C VAL A 213 -5.30 0.78 -1.32
N ILE A 214 -4.82 1.18 -2.50
CA ILE A 214 -3.58 1.93 -2.71
C ILE A 214 -3.60 3.20 -1.87
N GLU A 215 -4.65 4.00 -1.97
CA GLU A 215 -4.81 5.22 -1.19
C GLU A 215 -4.83 4.96 0.33
N GLY A 216 -5.48 3.90 0.76
CA GLY A 216 -5.56 3.54 2.18
C GLY A 216 -4.20 3.15 2.76
N ILE A 217 -3.36 2.43 2.00
CA ILE A 217 -2.01 2.02 2.40
C ILE A 217 -1.07 3.23 2.37
N THR A 218 -1.03 3.97 1.26
CA THR A 218 -0.14 5.12 1.08
C THR A 218 -0.42 6.23 2.08
N ARG A 219 -1.69 6.44 2.45
CA ARG A 219 -2.08 7.35 3.55
C ARG A 219 -1.50 6.92 4.89
N LYS A 220 -1.49 5.61 5.20
CA LYS A 220 -0.88 5.10 6.44
C LYS A 220 0.63 5.26 6.43
N LEU A 221 1.30 4.90 5.31
CA LEU A 221 2.74 5.09 5.13
C LEU A 221 3.12 6.56 5.32
N ALA A 222 2.49 7.46 4.56
CA ALA A 222 2.75 8.88 4.64
C ALA A 222 2.54 9.44 6.05
N ARG A 223 1.47 9.03 6.75
CA ARG A 223 1.20 9.52 8.11
C ARG A 223 2.29 9.17 9.12
N LYS A 224 2.99 8.06 8.89
CA LYS A 224 4.09 7.57 9.75
C LYS A 224 5.47 8.01 9.27
N PHE A 225 5.55 8.67 8.14
CA PHE A 225 6.81 9.14 7.57
C PHE A 225 7.54 10.09 8.55
N PRO A 226 8.87 9.98 8.70
CA PRO A 226 9.58 10.47 9.89
C PRO A 226 9.70 11.98 10.03
N TYR A 227 9.62 12.72 8.93
CA TYR A 227 9.72 14.18 8.96
C TYR A 227 8.48 14.79 9.60
N ARG A 228 8.64 15.27 10.83
CA ARG A 228 7.65 16.10 11.53
C ARG A 228 8.32 17.42 11.90
N SER A 229 7.73 18.53 11.49
CA SER A 229 8.01 19.84 12.08
C SER A 229 7.51 19.90 13.52
#